data_684acf0538ca23344c29d5b77255720c
#
_entry.id   684acf0538ca23344c29d5b77255720c
#
_cell.length_a   1.000
_cell.length_b   1.000
_cell.length_c   1.000
_cell.angle_alpha   90.00
_cell.angle_beta   90.00
_cell.angle_gamma   90.00
#
_symmetry.space_group_name_H-M   'P 1'
#
loop_
_entity.id
_entity.type
_entity.pdbx_description
1 polymer ?
#
loop_
_entity_poly.entity_id
_entity_poly.type
_entity_poly.pdbx_seq_one_letter_code
_entity_poly.pdbx_strand_id
1 'polypeptide(L)'
;MFDLCRQFRQAPDAGTRPRILGAHLEGPYIAASMKGAQDEKYIRSPEDGSYRDILKRAGGMLRIWTVAPELLGIEALEKAARSEGVLLSAGHSDGRFEDLERAAQNGYTMVTHLYSSMSTIIRENGMRRPGILEAALLLDGLTAEVIADGMHLPPSLLRLIVKTKGADGIVLVTDAMRGAGMPAGIYKLGSLRRGQDVISDGQIARMPDGISFAGSVATTDRLVRVMTREAGVPLWQAVRMVTLNPARALGLEEIGVLQAGRRADLVVLGPDLHVCAVYRDGRRVWEKSGKGDRET
;
A
#
# COMPACT_ATOMS: atom_id res chain seq x y z
N MET A 1 10.81 6.77 12.14
CA MET A 1 9.73 7.01 11.16
C MET A 1 8.72 8.04 11.68
N PHE A 2 7.97 7.79 12.74
CA PHE A 2 6.93 8.71 13.24
C PHE A 2 7.44 10.13 13.52
N ASP A 3 8.64 10.28 14.11
CA ASP A 3 9.23 11.60 14.35
C ASP A 3 9.51 12.36 13.05
N LEU A 4 10.00 11.69 12.03
CA LEU A 4 10.21 12.28 10.70
C LEU A 4 8.88 12.74 10.08
N CYS A 5 7.83 11.93 10.19
CA CYS A 5 6.50 12.32 9.73
C CYS A 5 5.99 13.56 10.47
N ARG A 6 6.16 13.63 11.81
CA ARG A 6 5.79 14.80 12.61
C ARG A 6 6.59 16.03 12.20
N GLN A 7 7.90 15.92 12.09
CA GLN A 7 8.79 17.02 11.67
C GLN A 7 8.39 17.52 10.27
N PHE A 8 8.11 16.62 9.32
CA PHE A 8 7.68 17.00 7.98
C PHE A 8 6.33 17.74 8.01
N ARG A 9 5.36 17.29 8.83
CA ARG A 9 4.08 17.98 8.98
C ARG A 9 4.20 19.37 9.60
N GLN A 10 5.11 19.56 10.55
CA GLN A 10 5.32 20.80 11.30
C GLN A 10 6.26 21.78 10.57
N ALA A 11 7.09 21.29 9.65
CA ALA A 11 8.03 22.15 8.94
C ALA A 11 7.28 23.19 8.09
N PRO A 12 7.83 24.42 7.95
CA PRO A 12 7.25 25.45 7.11
C PRO A 12 6.94 24.91 5.69
N ASP A 13 5.72 25.14 5.23
CA ASP A 13 5.23 24.62 3.97
C ASP A 13 4.88 25.80 3.03
N ALA A 14 5.64 25.92 1.94
CA ALA A 14 5.35 26.90 0.87
C ALA A 14 4.12 26.50 0.02
N GLY A 15 3.35 25.48 0.43
CA GLY A 15 2.21 24.98 -0.31
C GLY A 15 2.56 23.97 -1.41
N THR A 16 3.84 23.63 -1.59
CA THR A 16 4.32 22.77 -2.68
C THR A 16 4.54 21.32 -2.29
N ARG A 17 4.55 21.00 -0.99
CA ARG A 17 4.82 19.65 -0.49
C ARG A 17 3.54 18.81 -0.36
N PRO A 18 3.61 17.48 -0.52
CA PRO A 18 2.48 16.61 -0.23
C PRO A 18 2.11 16.66 1.26
N ARG A 19 0.83 16.46 1.58
CA ARG A 19 0.39 16.32 2.97
C ARG A 19 0.65 14.91 3.46
N ILE A 20 1.26 14.79 4.63
CA ILE A 20 1.35 13.52 5.32
C ILE A 20 0.10 13.35 6.20
N LEU A 21 -0.77 12.43 5.80
CA LEU A 21 -2.01 12.11 6.54
C LEU A 21 -1.72 11.25 7.77
N GLY A 22 -0.66 10.46 7.72
CA GLY A 22 -0.22 9.55 8.75
C GLY A 22 0.80 8.56 8.21
N ALA A 23 1.01 7.50 8.96
CA ALA A 23 1.89 6.41 8.59
C ALA A 23 1.08 5.11 8.43
N HIS A 24 1.43 4.31 7.43
CA HIS A 24 1.11 2.91 7.34
C HIS A 24 2.32 2.13 7.82
N LEU A 25 2.18 1.40 8.91
CA LEU A 25 3.23 0.54 9.44
C LEU A 25 3.00 -0.89 8.94
N GLU A 26 3.98 -1.47 8.30
CA GLU A 26 3.98 -2.84 7.84
C GLU A 26 4.88 -3.68 8.76
N GLY A 27 4.26 -4.63 9.44
CA GLY A 27 4.93 -5.40 10.49
C GLY A 27 5.18 -4.57 11.77
N PRO A 28 6.06 -5.01 12.66
CA PRO A 28 6.92 -6.20 12.64
C PRO A 28 6.21 -7.53 12.98
N TYR A 29 4.92 -7.52 13.20
CA TYR A 29 4.11 -8.69 13.57
C TYR A 29 3.58 -9.37 12.31
N ILE A 30 4.47 -10.10 11.64
CA ILE A 30 4.24 -10.78 10.36
C ILE A 30 4.74 -12.22 10.44
N ALA A 31 4.22 -13.09 9.58
CA ALA A 31 4.70 -14.47 9.47
C ALA A 31 6.12 -14.50 8.88
N ALA A 32 7.04 -15.21 9.52
CA ALA A 32 8.42 -15.32 9.06
C ALA A 32 8.53 -15.97 7.67
N SER A 33 7.66 -16.96 7.37
CA SER A 33 7.54 -17.60 6.05
C SER A 33 7.10 -16.64 4.95
N MET A 34 6.38 -15.57 5.29
CA MET A 34 5.83 -14.57 4.37
C MET A 34 6.51 -13.20 4.52
N LYS A 35 7.74 -13.16 5.02
CA LYS A 35 8.47 -11.92 5.27
C LYS A 35 8.77 -11.07 4.02
N GLY A 36 8.78 -11.68 2.83
CA GLY A 36 9.17 -10.98 1.61
C GLY A 36 10.56 -10.35 1.74
N ALA A 37 10.67 -9.08 1.43
CA ALA A 37 11.90 -8.30 1.58
C ALA A 37 12.17 -7.78 3.01
N GLN A 38 11.28 -8.05 3.97
CA GLN A 38 11.47 -7.65 5.38
C GLN A 38 12.66 -8.41 5.99
N ASP A 39 13.48 -7.71 6.78
CA ASP A 39 14.63 -8.32 7.45
C ASP A 39 14.14 -9.11 8.68
N GLU A 40 14.34 -10.42 8.63
CA GLU A 40 13.83 -11.40 9.62
C GLU A 40 14.18 -11.06 11.07
N LYS A 41 15.34 -10.44 11.29
CA LYS A 41 15.79 -10.05 12.65
C LYS A 41 14.87 -9.02 13.32
N TYR A 42 13.98 -8.36 12.56
CA TYR A 42 13.02 -7.38 13.09
C TYR A 42 11.61 -7.94 13.25
N ILE A 43 11.36 -9.17 12.81
CA ILE A 43 10.07 -9.84 13.02
C ILE A 43 9.87 -10.10 14.52
N ARG A 44 8.66 -9.88 15.00
CA ARG A 44 8.29 -10.00 16.41
C ARG A 44 7.01 -10.80 16.59
N SER A 45 6.87 -11.41 17.78
CA SER A 45 5.61 -11.97 18.24
C SER A 45 4.77 -10.89 18.94
N PRO A 46 3.44 -10.83 18.71
CA PRO A 46 2.54 -9.96 19.48
C PRO A 46 2.61 -10.22 21.00
N GLU A 47 2.98 -11.44 21.42
CA GLU A 47 3.10 -11.83 22.82
C GLU A 47 4.20 -11.06 23.58
N ASP A 48 5.18 -10.45 22.86
CA ASP A 48 6.22 -9.64 23.49
C ASP A 48 5.69 -8.31 24.05
N GLY A 49 4.46 -7.95 23.68
CA GLY A 49 3.77 -6.74 24.14
C GLY A 49 4.36 -5.42 23.62
N SER A 50 5.42 -5.46 22.80
CA SER A 50 6.12 -4.25 22.31
C SER A 50 5.27 -3.37 21.38
N TYR A 51 4.13 -3.87 20.89
CA TYR A 51 3.15 -3.09 20.15
C TYR A 51 2.63 -1.87 20.93
N ARG A 52 2.58 -1.94 22.26
CA ARG A 52 2.18 -0.81 23.12
C ARG A 52 3.15 0.36 23.01
N ASP A 53 4.46 0.06 22.95
CA ASP A 53 5.48 1.08 22.76
C ASP A 53 5.41 1.69 21.36
N ILE A 54 5.09 0.88 20.34
CA ILE A 54 4.89 1.37 18.97
C ILE A 54 3.70 2.34 18.93
N LEU A 55 2.56 1.98 19.49
CA LEU A 55 1.38 2.85 19.58
C LEU A 55 1.68 4.15 20.34
N LYS A 56 2.32 4.05 21.50
CA LYS A 56 2.75 5.22 22.28
C LYS A 56 3.66 6.15 21.47
N ARG A 57 4.65 5.61 20.76
CA ARG A 57 5.56 6.39 19.91
C ARG A 57 4.87 6.98 18.68
N ALA A 58 3.87 6.29 18.17
CA ALA A 58 3.09 6.77 17.04
C ALA A 58 2.35 8.07 17.38
N GLY A 59 1.77 8.18 18.59
CA GLY A 59 1.11 9.40 19.05
C GLY A 59 0.10 9.94 18.05
N GLY A 60 -0.80 9.07 17.54
CA GLY A 60 -1.82 9.40 16.53
C GLY A 60 -1.31 9.49 15.08
N MET A 61 -0.01 9.26 14.83
CA MET A 61 0.51 9.24 13.46
C MET A 61 0.26 7.93 12.71
N LEU A 62 0.06 6.82 13.42
CA LEU A 62 -0.24 5.53 12.81
C LEU A 62 -1.71 5.50 12.38
N ARG A 63 -1.95 5.29 11.09
CA ARG A 63 -3.29 5.23 10.52
C ARG A 63 -3.67 3.82 10.09
N ILE A 64 -2.71 3.08 9.53
CA ILE A 64 -2.90 1.70 9.08
C ILE A 64 -1.78 0.86 9.66
N TRP A 65 -2.11 -0.34 10.11
CA TRP A 65 -1.13 -1.31 10.57
C TRP A 65 -1.34 -2.65 9.88
N THR A 66 -0.35 -3.06 9.09
CA THR A 66 -0.30 -4.38 8.49
C THR A 66 0.28 -5.38 9.48
N VAL A 67 -0.50 -6.41 9.77
CA VAL A 67 -0.10 -7.52 10.64
C VAL A 67 -0.65 -8.85 10.09
N ALA A 68 -0.02 -9.95 10.48
CA ALA A 68 -0.48 -11.29 10.14
C ALA A 68 -1.53 -11.75 11.16
N PRO A 69 -2.79 -12.01 10.75
CA PRO A 69 -3.89 -12.25 11.67
C PRO A 69 -3.84 -13.61 12.38
N GLU A 70 -3.05 -14.54 11.89
CA GLU A 70 -2.89 -15.88 12.48
C GLU A 70 -1.91 -15.93 13.66
N LEU A 71 -1.17 -14.84 13.93
CA LEU A 71 -0.14 -14.86 14.95
C LEU A 71 -0.70 -15.04 16.37
N LEU A 72 -0.02 -15.84 17.16
CA LEU A 72 -0.39 -16.06 18.56
C LEU A 72 -0.34 -14.75 19.35
N GLY A 73 -1.40 -14.47 20.13
CA GLY A 73 -1.52 -13.26 20.94
C GLY A 73 -1.91 -12.00 20.15
N ILE A 74 -2.31 -12.14 18.87
CA ILE A 74 -2.67 -11.01 18.00
C ILE A 74 -3.87 -10.22 18.52
N GLU A 75 -4.81 -10.84 19.19
CA GLU A 75 -6.06 -10.22 19.65
C GLU A 75 -5.80 -9.04 20.61
N ALA A 76 -4.75 -9.13 21.41
CA ALA A 76 -4.38 -8.06 22.34
C ALA A 76 -3.85 -6.83 21.58
N LEU A 77 -3.07 -7.05 20.51
CA LEU A 77 -2.62 -5.99 19.60
C LEU A 77 -3.81 -5.40 18.83
N GLU A 78 -4.69 -6.23 18.27
CA GLU A 78 -5.89 -5.83 17.54
C GLU A 78 -6.75 -4.88 18.38
N LYS A 79 -7.02 -5.26 19.63
CA LYS A 79 -7.78 -4.45 20.57
C LYS A 79 -7.08 -3.10 20.84
N ALA A 80 -5.78 -3.11 21.10
CA ALA A 80 -5.01 -1.91 21.38
C ALA A 80 -4.94 -0.97 20.16
N ALA A 81 -4.69 -1.49 18.97
CA ALA A 81 -4.64 -0.69 17.74
C ALA A 81 -5.99 -0.01 17.45
N ARG A 82 -7.09 -0.76 17.55
CA ARG A 82 -8.44 -0.22 17.34
C ARG A 82 -8.81 0.84 18.36
N SER A 83 -8.41 0.69 19.62
CA SER A 83 -8.69 1.72 20.64
C SER A 83 -7.99 3.06 20.37
N GLU A 84 -6.91 3.04 19.58
CA GLU A 84 -6.19 4.23 19.10
C GLU A 84 -6.68 4.71 17.72
N GLY A 85 -7.74 4.10 17.17
CA GLY A 85 -8.31 4.45 15.87
C GLY A 85 -7.41 4.02 14.69
N VAL A 86 -6.55 3.02 14.88
CA VAL A 86 -5.68 2.47 13.83
C VAL A 86 -6.45 1.41 13.05
N LEU A 87 -6.47 1.53 11.72
CA LEU A 87 -7.03 0.54 10.82
C LEU A 87 -6.10 -0.67 10.74
N LEU A 88 -6.67 -1.86 10.85
CA LEU A 88 -5.93 -3.10 10.70
C LEU A 88 -6.04 -3.61 9.26
N SER A 89 -4.89 -3.99 8.71
CA SER A 89 -4.75 -4.60 7.39
C SER A 89 -4.07 -5.96 7.53
N ALA A 90 -4.62 -6.99 6.90
CA ALA A 90 -3.99 -8.30 6.86
C ALA A 90 -2.92 -8.33 5.78
N GLY A 91 -1.72 -8.79 6.11
CA GLY A 91 -0.64 -8.92 5.14
C GLY A 91 0.55 -9.65 5.72
N HIS A 92 1.47 -10.10 4.86
CA HIS A 92 2.60 -10.92 5.24
C HIS A 92 2.18 -12.12 6.11
N SER A 93 1.15 -12.82 5.68
CA SER A 93 0.41 -13.82 6.44
C SER A 93 0.46 -15.19 5.77
N ASP A 94 0.76 -16.20 6.56
CA ASP A 94 0.70 -17.63 6.19
C ASP A 94 -0.57 -18.30 6.74
N GLY A 95 -1.53 -17.49 7.19
CA GLY A 95 -2.80 -17.92 7.76
C GLY A 95 -3.71 -18.63 6.76
N ARG A 96 -4.79 -19.15 7.27
CA ARG A 96 -5.86 -19.82 6.52
C ARG A 96 -7.00 -18.86 6.25
N PHE A 97 -7.96 -19.31 5.45
CA PHE A 97 -9.20 -18.58 5.18
C PHE A 97 -9.88 -18.13 6.48
N GLU A 98 -10.00 -19.03 7.43
CA GLU A 98 -10.68 -18.83 8.71
C GLU A 98 -9.97 -17.77 9.58
N ASP A 99 -8.65 -17.61 9.44
CA ASP A 99 -7.90 -16.56 10.14
C ASP A 99 -8.28 -15.16 9.64
N LEU A 100 -8.42 -14.98 8.32
CA LEU A 100 -8.86 -13.69 7.77
C LEU A 100 -10.36 -13.44 8.02
N GLU A 101 -11.19 -14.48 7.97
CA GLU A 101 -12.62 -14.38 8.32
C GLU A 101 -12.78 -13.90 9.78
N ARG A 102 -12.06 -14.51 10.72
CA ARG A 102 -12.02 -14.07 12.12
C ARG A 102 -11.49 -12.63 12.25
N ALA A 103 -10.42 -12.30 11.53
CA ALA A 103 -9.85 -10.96 11.54
C ALA A 103 -10.84 -9.91 11.04
N ALA A 104 -11.59 -10.19 9.97
CA ALA A 104 -12.64 -9.32 9.47
C ALA A 104 -13.75 -9.07 10.53
N GLN A 105 -14.17 -10.13 11.24
CA GLN A 105 -15.10 -10.02 12.35
C GLN A 105 -14.51 -9.20 13.53
N ASN A 106 -13.19 -9.25 13.70
CA ASN A 106 -12.43 -8.47 14.69
C ASN A 106 -12.08 -7.06 14.23
N GLY A 107 -12.59 -6.59 13.09
CA GLY A 107 -12.47 -5.22 12.65
C GLY A 107 -11.29 -4.92 11.71
N TYR A 108 -10.70 -5.93 11.08
CA TYR A 108 -9.86 -5.68 9.91
C TYR A 108 -10.74 -5.20 8.76
N THR A 109 -10.28 -4.18 8.07
CA THR A 109 -10.99 -3.56 6.94
C THR A 109 -10.20 -3.59 5.65
N MET A 110 -8.94 -4.02 5.71
CA MET A 110 -8.01 -3.97 4.58
C MET A 110 -7.18 -5.24 4.47
N VAL A 111 -6.68 -5.48 3.26
CA VAL A 111 -5.66 -6.49 2.95
C VAL A 111 -4.54 -5.80 2.17
N THR A 112 -3.31 -5.92 2.66
CA THR A 112 -2.13 -5.24 2.13
C THR A 112 -1.64 -5.95 0.87
N HIS A 113 -1.29 -5.19 -0.18
CA HIS A 113 -0.68 -5.62 -1.44
C HIS A 113 -1.03 -7.06 -1.87
N LEU A 114 -2.30 -7.24 -2.20
CA LEU A 114 -2.91 -8.53 -2.55
C LEU A 114 -2.02 -9.36 -3.51
N TYR A 115 -1.89 -10.65 -3.27
CA TYR A 115 -0.97 -11.64 -3.87
C TYR A 115 0.46 -11.61 -3.34
N SER A 116 0.94 -10.50 -2.80
CA SER A 116 2.32 -10.43 -2.30
C SER A 116 2.40 -10.95 -0.85
N SER A 117 3.35 -11.86 -0.60
CA SER A 117 3.64 -12.36 0.75
C SER A 117 2.41 -12.82 1.54
N MET A 118 1.58 -13.65 0.91
CA MET A 118 0.39 -14.23 1.56
C MET A 118 0.13 -15.66 1.08
N SER A 119 -0.47 -16.46 1.95
CA SER A 119 -0.89 -17.82 1.63
C SER A 119 -1.97 -17.87 0.57
N THR A 120 -1.96 -18.94 -0.20
CA THR A 120 -2.97 -19.27 -1.22
C THR A 120 -3.38 -20.72 -1.06
N ILE A 121 -4.18 -21.24 -1.99
CA ILE A 121 -4.67 -22.61 -1.96
C ILE A 121 -3.55 -23.62 -1.78
N ILE A 122 -3.62 -24.40 -0.73
CA ILE A 122 -2.75 -25.54 -0.50
C ILE A 122 -3.51 -26.86 -0.66
N ARG A 123 -2.77 -27.97 -0.73
CA ARG A 123 -3.31 -29.32 -0.70
C ARG A 123 -2.94 -29.97 0.63
N GLU A 124 -3.95 -30.31 1.44
CA GLU A 124 -3.78 -30.96 2.73
C GLU A 124 -4.60 -32.26 2.73
N ASN A 125 -3.95 -33.40 2.93
CA ASN A 125 -4.59 -34.72 2.88
C ASN A 125 -5.48 -34.93 1.64
N GLY A 126 -5.04 -34.43 0.47
CA GLY A 126 -5.79 -34.52 -0.79
C GLY A 126 -6.86 -33.44 -0.99
N MET A 127 -7.31 -32.76 0.05
CA MET A 127 -8.31 -31.69 0.00
C MET A 127 -7.66 -30.33 -0.29
N ARG A 128 -8.42 -29.43 -0.95
CA ARG A 128 -8.02 -28.04 -1.13
C ARG A 128 -8.39 -27.24 0.11
N ARG A 129 -7.44 -26.43 0.57
CA ARG A 129 -7.62 -25.47 1.65
C ARG A 129 -7.28 -24.09 1.13
N PRO A 130 -8.23 -23.14 1.18
CA PRO A 130 -7.96 -21.76 0.77
C PRO A 130 -7.08 -21.06 1.81
N GLY A 131 -6.31 -20.09 1.34
CA GLY A 131 -5.47 -19.22 2.17
C GLY A 131 -6.06 -17.82 2.34
N ILE A 132 -5.20 -16.92 2.76
CA ILE A 132 -5.52 -15.48 2.94
C ILE A 132 -5.95 -14.85 1.62
N LEU A 133 -5.31 -15.22 0.51
CA LEU A 133 -5.63 -14.67 -0.81
C LEU A 133 -7.08 -14.92 -1.21
N GLU A 134 -7.53 -16.17 -1.10
CA GLU A 134 -8.90 -16.55 -1.45
C GLU A 134 -9.91 -15.91 -0.50
N ALA A 135 -9.60 -15.83 0.78
CA ALA A 135 -10.43 -15.13 1.75
C ALA A 135 -10.54 -13.63 1.43
N ALA A 136 -9.42 -12.97 1.10
CA ALA A 136 -9.40 -11.57 0.71
C ALA A 136 -10.24 -11.29 -0.53
N LEU A 137 -10.24 -12.20 -1.51
CA LEU A 137 -11.04 -12.08 -2.72
C LEU A 137 -12.53 -12.33 -2.48
N LEU A 138 -12.87 -13.22 -1.55
CA LEU A 138 -14.23 -13.67 -1.32
C LEU A 138 -14.99 -12.82 -0.29
N LEU A 139 -14.31 -12.44 0.81
CA LEU A 139 -14.98 -11.74 1.92
C LEU A 139 -15.32 -10.31 1.52
N ASP A 140 -16.61 -9.98 1.66
CA ASP A 140 -17.10 -8.62 1.52
C ASP A 140 -16.61 -7.74 2.68
N GLY A 141 -16.59 -6.41 2.47
CA GLY A 141 -16.19 -5.45 3.50
C GLY A 141 -14.67 -5.26 3.67
N LEU A 142 -13.84 -6.12 3.08
CA LEU A 142 -12.39 -5.94 3.04
C LEU A 142 -11.97 -5.18 1.77
N THR A 143 -11.25 -4.09 1.95
CA THR A 143 -10.60 -3.36 0.85
C THR A 143 -9.25 -3.99 0.53
N ALA A 144 -9.01 -4.33 -0.73
CA ALA A 144 -7.74 -4.90 -1.18
C ALA A 144 -6.80 -3.80 -1.69
N GLU A 145 -5.61 -3.70 -1.11
CA GLU A 145 -4.52 -2.92 -1.70
C GLU A 145 -3.90 -3.72 -2.86
N VAL A 146 -3.61 -3.04 -3.97
CA VAL A 146 -3.11 -3.67 -5.19
C VAL A 146 -1.96 -2.86 -5.77
N ILE A 147 -0.80 -3.50 -5.99
CA ILE A 147 0.34 -2.92 -6.69
C ILE A 147 0.15 -3.16 -8.19
N ALA A 148 -0.44 -2.18 -8.88
CA ALA A 148 -0.75 -2.26 -10.30
C ALA A 148 0.36 -1.62 -11.17
N ASP A 149 1.62 -1.96 -10.92
CA ASP A 149 2.77 -1.39 -11.61
C ASP A 149 3.11 -2.12 -12.94
N GLY A 150 2.38 -3.19 -13.26
CA GLY A 150 2.62 -4.05 -14.42
C GLY A 150 3.75 -5.06 -14.25
N MET A 151 4.38 -5.10 -13.06
CA MET A 151 5.50 -5.99 -12.73
C MET A 151 5.12 -7.00 -11.66
N HIS A 152 4.48 -6.56 -10.57
CA HIS A 152 4.01 -7.43 -9.50
C HIS A 152 2.86 -8.32 -9.96
N LEU A 153 1.90 -7.75 -10.68
CA LEU A 153 0.72 -8.45 -11.14
C LEU A 153 0.53 -8.29 -12.65
N PRO A 154 0.43 -9.39 -13.40
CA PRO A 154 0.09 -9.31 -14.82
C PRO A 154 -1.34 -8.81 -15.02
N PRO A 155 -1.68 -8.25 -16.19
CA PRO A 155 -3.01 -7.72 -16.48
C PRO A 155 -4.16 -8.71 -16.26
N SER A 156 -3.90 -10.01 -16.42
CA SER A 156 -4.90 -11.06 -16.18
C SER A 156 -5.32 -11.15 -14.70
N LEU A 157 -4.36 -11.05 -13.77
CA LEU A 157 -4.64 -11.04 -12.33
C LEU A 157 -5.30 -9.72 -11.91
N LEU A 158 -4.87 -8.59 -12.45
CA LEU A 158 -5.54 -7.30 -12.21
C LEU A 158 -7.02 -7.35 -12.61
N ARG A 159 -7.34 -7.95 -13.78
CA ARG A 159 -8.73 -8.17 -14.21
C ARG A 159 -9.49 -9.11 -13.28
N LEU A 160 -8.85 -10.18 -12.80
CA LEU A 160 -9.46 -11.10 -11.85
C LEU A 160 -9.83 -10.39 -10.55
N ILE A 161 -8.93 -9.58 -10.00
CA ILE A 161 -9.17 -8.81 -8.78
C ILE A 161 -10.37 -7.85 -8.98
N VAL A 162 -10.37 -7.10 -10.09
CA VAL A 162 -11.49 -6.18 -10.39
C VAL A 162 -12.80 -6.92 -10.54
N LYS A 163 -12.79 -8.11 -11.17
CA LYS A 163 -13.99 -8.93 -11.35
C LYS A 163 -14.55 -9.45 -10.02
N THR A 164 -13.69 -9.77 -9.07
CA THR A 164 -14.09 -10.35 -7.78
C THR A 164 -14.42 -9.29 -6.73
N LYS A 165 -13.57 -8.28 -6.57
CA LYS A 165 -13.74 -7.23 -5.55
C LYS A 165 -14.57 -6.03 -6.01
N GLY A 166 -14.77 -5.88 -7.32
CA GLY A 166 -15.33 -4.64 -7.87
C GLY A 166 -14.38 -3.45 -7.72
N ALA A 167 -14.68 -2.38 -8.45
CA ALA A 167 -13.82 -1.18 -8.43
C ALA A 167 -13.80 -0.47 -7.06
N ASP A 168 -14.85 -0.58 -6.28
CA ASP A 168 -14.99 0.09 -4.98
C ASP A 168 -14.25 -0.64 -3.86
N GLY A 169 -13.98 -1.94 -4.01
CA GLY A 169 -13.26 -2.75 -3.05
C GLY A 169 -11.72 -2.74 -3.23
N ILE A 170 -11.19 -1.87 -4.09
CA ILE A 170 -9.77 -1.84 -4.44
C ILE A 170 -9.17 -0.46 -4.13
N VAL A 171 -7.98 -0.46 -3.54
CA VAL A 171 -7.09 0.70 -3.42
C VAL A 171 -5.80 0.38 -4.15
N LEU A 172 -5.40 1.21 -5.12
CA LEU A 172 -4.09 1.07 -5.75
C LEU A 172 -3.04 1.73 -4.87
N VAL A 173 -2.01 0.97 -4.56
CA VAL A 173 -0.84 1.42 -3.80
C VAL A 173 0.42 1.23 -4.62
N THR A 174 1.38 2.13 -4.46
CA THR A 174 2.66 1.99 -5.14
C THR A 174 3.59 1.00 -4.45
N ASP A 175 3.49 0.89 -3.14
CA ASP A 175 4.49 0.21 -2.30
C ASP A 175 5.92 0.64 -2.69
N ALA A 176 6.09 1.94 -2.97
CA ALA A 176 7.31 2.47 -3.54
C ALA A 176 8.41 2.58 -2.49
N MET A 177 9.54 1.96 -2.80
CA MET A 177 10.75 2.13 -2.02
C MET A 177 11.45 3.45 -2.35
N ARG A 178 12.46 3.84 -1.57
CA ARG A 178 13.15 5.15 -1.70
C ARG A 178 13.84 5.42 -3.03
N GLY A 179 14.02 4.41 -3.88
CA GLY A 179 14.54 4.55 -5.24
C GLY A 179 13.50 4.99 -6.26
N ALA A 180 12.23 5.11 -5.87
CA ALA A 180 11.18 5.58 -6.79
C ALA A 180 11.45 7.03 -7.22
N GLY A 181 11.42 7.28 -8.53
CA GLY A 181 11.74 8.58 -9.11
C GLY A 181 13.24 8.92 -9.13
N MET A 182 14.10 7.97 -8.73
CA MET A 182 15.55 8.10 -8.77
C MET A 182 16.14 7.32 -9.97
N PRO A 183 17.39 7.62 -10.40
CA PRO A 183 18.08 6.83 -11.42
C PRO A 183 18.19 5.36 -11.03
N ALA A 184 18.46 4.49 -12.00
CA ALA A 184 18.85 3.10 -11.73
C ALA A 184 20.08 3.07 -10.81
N GLY A 185 20.10 2.13 -9.85
CA GLY A 185 21.19 2.07 -8.86
C GLY A 185 20.89 1.17 -7.67
N ILE A 186 21.78 1.22 -6.69
CA ILE A 186 21.62 0.49 -5.42
C ILE A 186 21.11 1.43 -4.35
N TYR A 187 20.07 1.00 -3.66
CA TYR A 187 19.41 1.77 -2.61
C TYR A 187 19.30 0.95 -1.33
N LYS A 188 19.14 1.59 -0.18
CA LYS A 188 18.89 0.91 1.10
C LYS A 188 17.39 0.75 1.36
N LEU A 189 16.94 -0.47 1.61
CA LEU A 189 15.62 -0.73 2.18
C LEU A 189 15.71 -0.64 3.72
N GLY A 190 14.78 0.05 4.35
CA GLY A 190 14.81 0.29 5.79
C GLY A 190 15.80 1.39 6.20
N SER A 191 16.67 1.12 7.15
CA SER A 191 17.66 2.10 7.65
C SER A 191 18.68 2.51 6.58
N LEU A 192 19.00 3.81 6.48
CA LEU A 192 20.06 4.29 5.58
C LEU A 192 21.45 3.69 5.90
N ARG A 193 21.71 3.40 7.18
CA ARG A 193 23.01 2.88 7.62
C ARG A 193 23.06 1.37 7.71
N ARG A 194 21.95 0.70 8.07
CA ARG A 194 21.88 -0.74 8.40
C ARG A 194 20.85 -1.49 7.58
N GLY A 195 20.18 -0.82 6.64
CA GLY A 195 19.20 -1.45 5.76
C GLY A 195 19.85 -2.38 4.75
N GLN A 196 19.04 -3.25 4.19
CA GLN A 196 19.44 -4.17 3.14
C GLN A 196 19.67 -3.41 1.83
N ASP A 197 20.58 -3.87 1.00
CA ASP A 197 20.75 -3.36 -0.36
C ASP A 197 19.62 -3.85 -1.25
N VAL A 198 19.14 -2.97 -2.13
CA VAL A 198 18.14 -3.24 -3.15
C VAL A 198 18.64 -2.66 -4.46
N ILE A 199 18.51 -3.43 -5.53
CA ILE A 199 18.92 -3.02 -6.87
C ILE A 199 17.68 -2.56 -7.65
N SER A 200 17.72 -1.32 -8.15
CA SER A 200 16.70 -0.78 -9.06
C SER A 200 17.26 -0.55 -10.44
N ASP A 201 16.55 -1.02 -11.45
CA ASP A 201 16.82 -0.72 -12.86
C ASP A 201 15.98 0.48 -13.38
N GLY A 202 15.23 1.15 -12.48
CA GLY A 202 14.31 2.23 -12.80
C GLY A 202 12.90 1.77 -13.18
N GLN A 203 12.69 0.47 -13.40
CA GLN A 203 11.37 -0.15 -13.67
C GLN A 203 10.88 -0.97 -12.49
N ILE A 204 11.78 -1.70 -11.85
CA ILE A 204 11.53 -2.56 -10.70
C ILE A 204 12.65 -2.40 -9.66
N ALA A 205 12.35 -2.84 -8.43
CA ALA A 205 13.32 -2.96 -7.35
C ALA A 205 13.37 -4.42 -6.88
N ARG A 206 14.57 -5.00 -6.75
CA ARG A 206 14.80 -6.40 -6.38
C ARG A 206 15.81 -6.52 -5.26
N MET A 207 15.63 -7.55 -4.44
CA MET A 207 16.68 -7.99 -3.52
C MET A 207 17.90 -8.46 -4.32
N PRO A 208 19.13 -8.45 -3.74
CA PRO A 208 20.34 -8.87 -4.43
C PRO A 208 20.33 -10.31 -4.96
N ASP A 209 19.48 -11.17 -4.39
CA ASP A 209 19.25 -12.54 -4.88
C ASP A 209 18.54 -12.59 -6.24
N GLY A 210 17.98 -11.47 -6.70
CA GLY A 210 17.26 -11.35 -7.96
C GLY A 210 15.89 -12.02 -8.00
N ILE A 211 15.47 -12.66 -6.90
CA ILE A 211 14.23 -13.48 -6.84
C ILE A 211 13.08 -12.64 -6.33
N SER A 212 13.30 -11.93 -5.22
CA SER A 212 12.24 -11.19 -4.53
C SER A 212 12.20 -9.73 -4.98
N PHE A 213 11.00 -9.21 -5.20
CA PHE A 213 10.79 -7.77 -5.29
C PHE A 213 10.99 -7.13 -3.91
N ALA A 214 11.44 -5.89 -3.91
CA ALA A 214 11.69 -5.11 -2.70
C ALA A 214 10.87 -3.82 -2.72
N GLY A 215 9.56 -3.96 -2.66
CA GLY A 215 8.63 -2.92 -2.99
C GLY A 215 8.69 -2.55 -4.49
N SER A 216 8.16 -1.40 -4.85
CA SER A 216 8.18 -0.93 -6.24
C SER A 216 8.99 0.37 -6.41
N VAL A 217 9.11 0.81 -7.67
CA VAL A 217 9.57 2.15 -8.06
C VAL A 217 8.50 2.88 -8.88
N ALA A 218 7.28 2.37 -8.87
CA ALA A 218 6.17 2.93 -9.62
C ALA A 218 5.67 4.25 -9.01
N THR A 219 5.20 5.11 -9.89
CA THR A 219 4.42 6.31 -9.53
C THR A 219 2.93 6.02 -9.63
N THR A 220 2.10 6.76 -8.92
CA THR A 220 0.64 6.54 -8.89
C THR A 220 0.01 6.66 -10.28
N ASP A 221 0.49 7.57 -11.14
CA ASP A 221 0.00 7.69 -12.52
C ASP A 221 0.34 6.46 -13.38
N ARG A 222 1.47 5.77 -13.11
CA ARG A 222 1.79 4.48 -13.75
C ARG A 222 0.74 3.43 -13.39
N LEU A 223 0.30 3.36 -12.12
CA LEU A 223 -0.74 2.42 -11.70
C LEU A 223 -2.05 2.64 -12.47
N VAL A 224 -2.46 3.90 -12.63
CA VAL A 224 -3.65 4.26 -13.41
C VAL A 224 -3.49 3.86 -14.88
N ARG A 225 -2.31 4.10 -15.48
CA ARG A 225 -2.02 3.69 -16.87
C ARG A 225 -2.12 2.19 -17.07
N VAL A 226 -1.48 1.42 -16.19
CA VAL A 226 -1.50 -0.06 -16.27
C VAL A 226 -2.93 -0.58 -16.13
N MET A 227 -3.67 -0.12 -15.13
CA MET A 227 -5.07 -0.51 -14.94
C MET A 227 -5.91 -0.20 -16.17
N THR A 228 -5.72 0.98 -16.77
CA THR A 228 -6.56 1.43 -17.88
C THR A 228 -6.15 0.80 -19.21
N ARG A 229 -4.85 0.82 -19.54
CA ARG A 229 -4.37 0.42 -20.87
C ARG A 229 -4.10 -1.08 -21.00
N GLU A 230 -3.68 -1.71 -19.92
CA GLU A 230 -3.28 -3.12 -19.94
C GLU A 230 -4.35 -4.03 -19.33
N ALA A 231 -4.92 -3.65 -18.19
CA ALA A 231 -5.99 -4.42 -17.58
C ALA A 231 -7.39 -4.10 -18.16
N GLY A 232 -7.55 -3.02 -18.96
CA GLY A 232 -8.81 -2.66 -19.61
C GLY A 232 -9.87 -2.11 -18.66
N VAL A 233 -9.44 -1.60 -17.49
CA VAL A 233 -10.33 -0.97 -16.51
C VAL A 233 -10.72 0.44 -16.98
N PRO A 234 -11.99 0.85 -16.94
CA PRO A 234 -12.39 2.20 -17.27
C PRO A 234 -11.60 3.24 -16.46
N LEU A 235 -11.12 4.31 -17.12
CA LEU A 235 -10.27 5.32 -16.49
C LEU A 235 -10.86 5.87 -15.18
N TRP A 236 -12.17 6.16 -15.16
CA TRP A 236 -12.81 6.69 -13.96
C TRP A 236 -12.78 5.71 -12.77
N GLN A 237 -12.82 4.39 -13.03
CA GLN A 237 -12.65 3.38 -11.98
C GLN A 237 -11.22 3.35 -11.47
N ALA A 238 -10.22 3.33 -12.38
CA ALA A 238 -8.82 3.36 -11.99
C ALA A 238 -8.48 4.62 -11.18
N VAL A 239 -9.03 5.79 -11.55
CA VAL A 239 -8.89 7.04 -10.80
C VAL A 239 -9.54 6.92 -9.41
N ARG A 240 -10.73 6.34 -9.29
CA ARG A 240 -11.36 6.11 -7.98
C ARG A 240 -10.49 5.25 -7.04
N MET A 241 -9.83 4.25 -7.59
CA MET A 241 -8.94 3.35 -6.82
C MET A 241 -7.72 4.06 -6.23
N VAL A 242 -7.30 5.22 -6.77
CA VAL A 242 -6.17 6.03 -6.24
C VAL A 242 -6.62 7.31 -5.54
N THR A 243 -7.92 7.61 -5.50
CA THR A 243 -8.44 8.86 -4.94
C THR A 243 -9.54 8.62 -3.90
N LEU A 244 -10.75 8.35 -4.34
CA LEU A 244 -11.92 8.20 -3.48
C LEU A 244 -11.82 6.98 -2.56
N ASN A 245 -11.39 5.84 -3.08
CA ASN A 245 -11.34 4.61 -2.29
C ASN A 245 -10.35 4.71 -1.12
N PRO A 246 -9.09 5.15 -1.30
CA PRO A 246 -8.18 5.35 -0.15
C PRO A 246 -8.69 6.43 0.82
N ALA A 247 -9.34 7.50 0.32
CA ALA A 247 -9.93 8.50 1.18
C ALA A 247 -11.04 7.90 2.06
N ARG A 248 -11.95 7.10 1.48
CA ARG A 248 -13.00 6.38 2.21
C ARG A 248 -12.43 5.39 3.23
N ALA A 249 -11.42 4.60 2.84
CA ALA A 249 -10.78 3.65 3.74
C ALA A 249 -10.21 4.35 4.99
N LEU A 250 -9.70 5.58 4.84
CA LEU A 250 -9.18 6.39 5.93
C LEU A 250 -10.23 7.26 6.63
N GLY A 251 -11.49 7.23 6.21
CA GLY A 251 -12.56 8.08 6.75
C GLY A 251 -12.38 9.57 6.47
N LEU A 252 -11.73 9.92 5.33
CA LEU A 252 -11.47 11.30 4.94
C LEU A 252 -12.52 11.75 3.92
N GLU A 253 -13.35 12.68 4.32
CA GLU A 253 -14.43 13.16 3.45
C GLU A 253 -14.05 14.38 2.61
N GLU A 254 -13.05 15.14 3.03
CA GLU A 254 -12.65 16.40 2.40
C GLU A 254 -11.83 16.24 1.12
N ILE A 255 -11.36 15.03 0.79
CA ILE A 255 -10.51 14.71 -0.37
C ILE A 255 -11.06 13.55 -1.20
N GLY A 256 -10.46 13.31 -2.35
CA GLY A 256 -10.74 12.14 -3.21
C GLY A 256 -11.84 12.34 -4.24
N VAL A 257 -12.53 13.47 -4.25
CA VAL A 257 -13.59 13.80 -5.21
C VAL A 257 -13.53 15.26 -5.66
N LEU A 258 -13.98 15.52 -6.89
CA LEU A 258 -14.20 16.85 -7.44
C LEU A 258 -15.63 17.29 -7.11
N GLN A 259 -15.80 17.98 -5.99
CA GLN A 259 -17.10 18.43 -5.50
C GLN A 259 -16.95 19.76 -4.77
N ALA A 260 -17.92 20.68 -4.93
CA ALA A 260 -17.95 21.92 -4.18
C ALA A 260 -17.89 21.67 -2.68
N GLY A 261 -17.11 22.47 -1.94
CA GLY A 261 -16.88 22.30 -0.51
C GLY A 261 -15.79 21.31 -0.14
N ARG A 262 -15.24 20.55 -1.09
CA ARG A 262 -14.09 19.67 -0.90
C ARG A 262 -12.78 20.39 -1.22
N ARG A 263 -11.67 19.80 -0.81
CA ARG A 263 -10.33 20.37 -1.10
C ARG A 263 -10.03 20.31 -2.57
N ALA A 264 -9.51 21.40 -3.10
CA ALA A 264 -9.10 21.51 -4.50
C ALA A 264 -7.66 20.97 -4.69
N ASP A 265 -7.44 19.69 -4.32
CA ASP A 265 -6.21 18.94 -4.61
C ASP A 265 -6.44 18.18 -5.93
N LEU A 266 -5.83 18.65 -7.02
CA LEU A 266 -6.15 18.21 -8.38
C LEU A 266 -4.89 17.74 -9.08
N VAL A 267 -5.03 16.74 -9.93
CA VAL A 267 -4.00 16.31 -10.88
C VAL A 267 -4.57 16.39 -12.29
N VAL A 268 -3.85 17.07 -13.18
CA VAL A 268 -4.18 17.12 -14.61
C VAL A 268 -3.33 16.07 -15.31
N LEU A 269 -3.99 15.17 -16.01
CA LEU A 269 -3.34 14.14 -16.84
C LEU A 269 -3.44 14.51 -18.31
N GLY A 270 -2.38 14.28 -19.07
CA GLY A 270 -2.39 14.35 -20.52
C GLY A 270 -3.15 13.16 -21.16
N PRO A 271 -3.31 13.16 -22.49
CA PRO A 271 -3.93 12.05 -23.22
C PRO A 271 -3.19 10.72 -23.04
N ASP A 272 -1.90 10.78 -22.72
CA ASP A 272 -1.03 9.66 -22.43
C ASP A 272 -1.13 9.20 -20.96
N LEU A 273 -1.98 9.84 -20.15
CA LEU A 273 -2.18 9.64 -18.71
C LEU A 273 -0.92 9.92 -17.87
N HIS A 274 0.03 10.70 -18.39
CA HIS A 274 1.09 11.27 -17.58
C HIS A 274 0.64 12.57 -16.92
N VAL A 275 1.24 12.88 -15.76
CA VAL A 275 0.92 14.11 -15.04
C VAL A 275 1.40 15.33 -15.83
N CYS A 276 0.49 16.27 -16.07
CA CYS A 276 0.78 17.56 -16.72
C CYS A 276 0.84 18.70 -15.72
N ALA A 277 -0.03 18.69 -14.69
CA ALA A 277 -0.02 19.69 -13.65
C ALA A 277 -0.57 19.12 -12.34
N VAL A 278 -0.13 19.70 -11.23
CA VAL A 278 -0.61 19.38 -9.88
C VAL A 278 -1.06 20.66 -9.20
N TYR A 279 -2.24 20.61 -8.60
CA TYR A 279 -2.79 21.68 -7.79
C TYR A 279 -2.96 21.18 -6.35
N ARG A 280 -2.65 22.06 -5.41
CA ARG A 280 -2.90 21.86 -4.00
C ARG A 280 -3.66 23.05 -3.42
N ASP A 281 -4.80 22.79 -2.78
CA ASP A 281 -5.70 23.84 -2.30
C ASP A 281 -6.06 24.86 -3.39
N GLY A 282 -6.25 24.42 -4.62
CA GLY A 282 -6.56 25.28 -5.77
C GLY A 282 -5.36 26.05 -6.36
N ARG A 283 -4.17 25.94 -5.77
CA ARG A 283 -2.94 26.58 -6.28
C ARG A 283 -2.12 25.57 -7.07
N ARG A 284 -1.69 25.96 -8.27
CA ARG A 284 -0.77 25.13 -9.06
C ARG A 284 0.59 25.07 -8.36
N VAL A 285 1.02 23.85 -8.01
CA VAL A 285 2.27 23.59 -7.30
C VAL A 285 3.33 22.94 -8.18
N TRP A 286 2.90 22.34 -9.28
CA TRP A 286 3.79 21.73 -10.26
C TRP A 286 3.14 21.76 -11.65
N GLU A 287 3.96 21.90 -12.68
CA GLU A 287 3.55 21.80 -14.08
C GLU A 287 4.72 21.22 -14.89
N LYS A 288 4.40 20.34 -15.83
CA LYS A 288 5.40 19.83 -16.78
C LYS A 288 5.94 20.98 -17.60
N SER A 289 7.25 21.21 -17.54
CA SER A 289 7.88 22.28 -18.35
C SER A 289 7.69 21.97 -19.82
N GLY A 290 7.09 22.91 -20.56
CA GLY A 290 6.83 22.79 -22.01
C GLY A 290 8.06 22.88 -22.91
N LYS A 291 9.27 22.59 -22.42
CA LYS A 291 10.45 22.47 -23.27
C LYS A 291 10.53 21.01 -23.74
N GLY A 292 10.16 20.86 -24.99
CA GLY A 292 10.07 19.61 -25.71
C GLY A 292 11.29 18.72 -25.56
N ASP A 293 11.01 17.50 -25.16
CA ASP A 293 11.72 16.38 -25.73
C ASP A 293 11.21 16.20 -27.17
N ARG A 294 11.78 16.97 -28.10
CA ARG A 294 11.85 16.54 -29.50
C ARG A 294 12.89 15.43 -29.46
N GLU A 295 12.40 14.23 -29.67
CA GLU A 295 13.22 13.08 -30.01
C GLU A 295 14.28 13.51 -31.04
N THR A 296 15.56 13.33 -30.70
CA THR A 296 16.64 13.17 -31.65
C THR A 296 17.14 11.74 -31.58
#